data_5157694a905c49add08ce1fb79c5ca7c
#
_entry.id   5157694a905c49add08ce1fb79c5ca7c
#
_cell.length_a   1.000
_cell.length_b   1.000
_cell.length_c   1.000
_cell.angle_alpha   90.00
_cell.angle_beta   90.00
_cell.angle_gamma   90.00
#
_symmetry.space_group_name_H-M   'P 1'
#
loop_
_entity.id
_entity.type
_entity.pdbx_description
1 polymer ?
#
loop_
_entity_poly.entity_id
_entity_poly.type
_entity_poly.pdbx_seq_one_letter_code
_entity_poly.pdbx_strand_id
1 'polypeptide(L)'
;QKGFIKIFEFLTFKEQKYQNLQKKIDENLLISKFDELKLNTIELNKRDFEKPLGYLEIIKENIIYLGANGDLFLIDDNFSKKEIKSNLNSYFNNEIKKEELFIPFIVNPVRDLLYHDGFLYVVFLDIKIINDEVSFSSSVLKGKFNFDYVDFKYFFKPNSLVKETDSNFRIDPTHGGGRIVVDKNNNFFISVPDYSQLDMVQSRDNIFGKVLQIQSLTDYKIISIGHRNPQGFFYDKEKDIFIESEHGPSGGDEINLIKP
;
A
#
# COMPACT_ATOMS: atom_id res chain seq x y z
N GLN A 1 -6.20 6.71 -18.79
CA GLN A 1 -5.76 5.97 -17.59
C GLN A 1 -4.24 6.09 -17.36
N LYS A 2 -3.37 6.03 -18.39
CA LYS A 2 -1.90 6.19 -18.23
C LYS A 2 -1.45 7.61 -17.82
N GLY A 3 -2.27 8.65 -18.04
CA GLY A 3 -1.96 10.04 -17.65
C GLY A 3 -2.11 10.31 -16.15
N PHE A 4 -3.05 9.64 -15.49
CA PHE A 4 -3.35 9.87 -14.06
C PHE A 4 -2.24 9.36 -13.13
N ILE A 5 -1.65 8.20 -13.40
CA ILE A 5 -0.59 7.61 -12.55
C ILE A 5 0.64 8.53 -12.49
N LYS A 6 1.05 9.15 -13.61
CA LYS A 6 2.16 10.10 -13.63
C LYS A 6 1.89 11.40 -12.85
N ILE A 7 0.64 11.80 -12.70
CA ILE A 7 0.26 13.00 -11.95
C ILE A 7 0.41 12.77 -10.45
N PHE A 8 0.14 11.55 -9.96
CA PHE A 8 0.19 11.24 -8.53
C PHE A 8 1.62 11.05 -7.98
N GLU A 9 2.53 10.47 -8.74
CA GLU A 9 3.96 10.48 -8.38
C GLU A 9 4.51 11.90 -8.25
N PHE A 10 3.85 12.85 -8.89
CA PHE A 10 4.23 14.26 -8.92
C PHE A 10 3.80 15.02 -7.65
N LEU A 11 2.70 14.66 -7.02
CA LEU A 11 2.17 15.32 -5.83
C LEU A 11 2.97 15.04 -4.55
N THR A 12 3.88 14.07 -4.58
CA THR A 12 4.73 13.70 -3.44
C THR A 12 6.07 14.44 -3.39
N PHE A 13 6.38 15.26 -4.39
CA PHE A 13 7.65 15.99 -4.46
C PHE A 13 7.58 17.38 -3.82
N LYS A 14 8.65 17.77 -3.09
CA LYS A 14 8.83 19.11 -2.50
C LYS A 14 8.66 20.22 -3.57
N GLU A 15 8.03 21.29 -3.19
CA GLU A 15 7.67 22.47 -4.00
C GLU A 15 8.78 22.96 -4.96
N GLN A 16 10.02 22.88 -4.55
CA GLN A 16 11.18 23.31 -5.34
C GLN A 16 11.51 22.37 -6.53
N LYS A 17 11.25 21.07 -6.42
CA LYS A 17 11.33 20.11 -7.52
C LYS A 17 10.15 20.28 -8.47
N TYR A 18 8.99 20.63 -7.94
CA TYR A 18 7.79 20.93 -8.72
C TYR A 18 8.00 22.09 -9.67
N GLN A 19 8.51 23.24 -9.20
CA GLN A 19 8.78 24.41 -10.03
C GLN A 19 9.84 24.13 -11.09
N ASN A 20 10.89 23.38 -10.78
CA ASN A 20 11.92 22.99 -11.76
C ASN A 20 11.41 22.01 -12.80
N LEU A 21 10.45 21.15 -12.44
CA LEU A 21 9.85 20.21 -13.37
C LEU A 21 8.80 20.89 -14.24
N GLN A 22 8.00 21.81 -13.68
CA GLN A 22 7.08 22.67 -14.43
C GLN A 22 7.84 23.46 -15.52
N LYS A 23 8.95 24.10 -15.13
CA LYS A 23 9.83 24.81 -16.07
C LYS A 23 10.39 23.89 -17.16
N LYS A 24 10.77 22.66 -16.83
CA LYS A 24 11.28 21.68 -17.79
C LYS A 24 10.19 21.12 -18.72
N ILE A 25 8.94 21.05 -18.24
CA ILE A 25 7.76 20.70 -19.03
C ILE A 25 7.43 21.82 -20.01
N ASP A 26 7.47 23.07 -19.56
CA ASP A 26 7.23 24.27 -20.40
C ASP A 26 8.31 24.46 -21.46
N GLU A 27 9.57 24.07 -21.19
CA GLU A 27 10.70 24.19 -22.12
C GLU A 27 10.80 23.05 -23.16
N ASN A 28 10.19 21.87 -22.93
CA ASN A 28 10.35 20.68 -23.78
C ASN A 28 9.06 20.15 -24.42
N LEU A 29 8.10 20.95 -24.71
CA LEU A 29 7.08 20.76 -25.77
C LEU A 29 6.58 19.32 -26.03
N LEU A 30 6.28 18.54 -25.02
CA LEU A 30 5.41 17.36 -25.17
C LEU A 30 3.96 17.69 -24.78
N ILE A 31 3.69 18.93 -24.44
CA ILE A 31 2.40 19.46 -23.98
C ILE A 31 1.47 19.86 -25.13
N SER A 32 1.92 19.82 -26.38
CA SER A 32 1.07 20.17 -27.53
C SER A 32 -0.14 19.25 -27.79
N LYS A 33 -0.40 18.29 -26.91
CA LYS A 33 -1.58 17.40 -26.95
C LYS A 33 -2.51 17.48 -25.71
N PHE A 34 -2.22 18.35 -24.77
CA PHE A 34 -3.07 18.55 -23.60
C PHE A 34 -3.49 20.02 -23.54
N ASP A 35 -4.71 20.29 -23.98
CA ASP A 35 -5.31 21.63 -24.06
C ASP A 35 -5.52 22.22 -22.69
N GLU A 36 -4.81 22.45 -21.78
CA GLU A 36 -4.91 22.93 -20.41
C GLU A 36 -4.94 21.85 -19.32
N LEU A 37 -3.83 21.65 -18.67
CA LEU A 37 -3.78 20.93 -17.41
C LEU A 37 -4.17 21.88 -16.26
N LYS A 38 -5.43 21.83 -15.82
CA LYS A 38 -5.84 22.58 -14.65
C LYS A 38 -5.44 21.79 -13.38
N LEU A 39 -4.50 22.32 -12.63
CA LEU A 39 -4.12 21.76 -11.34
C LEU A 39 -5.13 22.19 -10.27
N ASN A 40 -5.87 21.23 -9.74
CA ASN A 40 -6.69 21.43 -8.56
C ASN A 40 -6.00 20.79 -7.35
N THR A 41 -5.78 21.57 -6.29
CA THR A 41 -5.21 21.08 -5.05
C THR A 41 -6.30 20.93 -4.00
N ILE A 42 -6.33 19.79 -3.32
CA ILE A 42 -7.24 19.51 -2.22
C ILE A 42 -6.40 19.34 -0.96
N GLU A 43 -6.68 20.13 0.06
CA GLU A 43 -6.05 19.95 1.36
C GLU A 43 -6.73 18.78 2.09
N LEU A 44 -6.02 17.64 2.20
CA LEU A 44 -6.58 16.43 2.80
C LEU A 44 -6.55 16.46 4.32
N ASN A 45 -5.55 17.05 4.94
CA ASN A 45 -5.51 17.28 6.39
C ASN A 45 -4.44 18.30 6.80
N LYS A 46 -4.71 19.05 7.90
CA LYS A 46 -3.74 19.98 8.55
C LYS A 46 -2.93 19.34 9.68
N ARG A 47 -3.09 18.05 9.94
CA ARG A 47 -2.32 17.41 11.02
C ARG A 47 -0.88 17.25 10.58
N ASP A 48 0.02 17.59 11.50
CA ASP A 48 1.48 17.57 11.35
C ASP A 48 2.01 16.24 10.79
N PHE A 49 2.05 16.14 9.48
CA PHE A 49 2.62 14.98 8.80
C PHE A 49 4.04 15.31 8.38
N GLU A 50 4.99 14.72 9.03
CA GLU A 50 6.37 14.71 8.53
C GLU A 50 6.47 14.03 7.15
N LYS A 51 5.51 13.12 6.82
CA LYS A 51 5.39 12.46 5.51
C LYS A 51 3.94 12.08 5.24
N PRO A 52 3.19 12.84 4.43
CA PRO A 52 1.85 12.44 4.01
C PRO A 52 1.96 11.24 3.06
N LEU A 53 1.56 10.07 3.54
CA LEU A 53 1.38 8.87 2.73
C LEU A 53 -0.11 8.57 2.64
N GLY A 54 -0.56 8.11 1.48
CA GLY A 54 -1.93 7.69 1.28
C GLY A 54 -2.09 6.89 0.00
N TYR A 55 -3.22 6.25 -0.12
CA TYR A 55 -3.59 5.34 -1.20
C TYR A 55 -4.88 5.82 -1.84
N LEU A 56 -5.01 5.60 -3.13
CA LEU A 56 -6.10 6.12 -3.93
C LEU A 56 -6.73 5.02 -4.76
N GLU A 57 -8.06 5.05 -4.82
CA GLU A 57 -8.85 4.25 -5.74
C GLU A 57 -9.89 5.12 -6.46
N ILE A 58 -10.17 4.78 -7.71
CA ILE A 58 -11.18 5.48 -8.51
C ILE A 58 -12.44 4.61 -8.58
N ILE A 59 -13.56 5.18 -8.11
CA ILE A 59 -14.87 4.53 -8.17
C ILE A 59 -15.80 5.41 -9.00
N LYS A 60 -16.02 5.03 -10.26
CA LYS A 60 -16.74 5.85 -11.25
C LYS A 60 -16.03 7.21 -11.43
N GLU A 61 -16.67 8.30 -11.03
CA GLU A 61 -16.16 9.68 -11.12
C GLU A 61 -15.57 10.18 -9.79
N ASN A 62 -15.62 9.35 -8.74
CA ASN A 62 -15.12 9.70 -7.41
C ASN A 62 -13.75 9.08 -7.16
N ILE A 63 -12.97 9.74 -6.31
CA ILE A 63 -11.71 9.23 -5.79
C ILE A 63 -11.92 8.86 -4.32
N ILE A 64 -11.54 7.65 -3.95
CA ILE A 64 -11.39 7.25 -2.56
C ILE A 64 -9.93 7.47 -2.17
N TYR A 65 -9.73 8.23 -1.11
CA TYR A 65 -8.42 8.40 -0.49
C TYR A 65 -8.40 7.73 0.88
N LEU A 66 -7.41 6.89 1.09
CA LEU A 66 -7.12 6.28 2.39
C LEU A 66 -5.76 6.78 2.86
N GLY A 67 -5.74 7.57 3.92
CA GLY A 67 -4.51 7.99 4.57
C GLY A 67 -3.80 6.82 5.22
N ALA A 68 -2.48 6.88 5.29
CA ALA A 68 -1.68 5.81 5.89
C ALA A 68 -1.98 5.59 7.39
N ASN A 69 -2.64 6.55 8.03
CA ASN A 69 -3.15 6.49 9.41
C ASN A 69 -4.57 5.91 9.52
N GLY A 70 -5.21 5.57 8.39
CA GLY A 70 -6.56 4.99 8.34
C GLY A 70 -7.70 6.00 8.12
N ASP A 71 -7.41 7.29 7.95
CA ASP A 71 -8.44 8.28 7.58
C ASP A 71 -8.94 8.00 6.16
N LEU A 72 -10.26 7.88 5.99
CA LEU A 72 -10.89 7.53 4.72
C LEU A 72 -11.75 8.69 4.22
N PHE A 73 -11.54 9.10 2.97
CA PHE A 73 -12.26 10.19 2.34
C PHE A 73 -12.77 9.83 0.95
N LEU A 74 -13.95 10.36 0.64
CA LEU A 74 -14.48 10.48 -0.72
C LEU A 74 -14.15 11.86 -1.26
N ILE A 75 -13.67 11.93 -2.47
CA ILE A 75 -13.47 13.16 -3.23
C ILE A 75 -14.32 13.03 -4.50
N ASP A 76 -15.28 13.92 -4.66
CA ASP A 76 -16.19 13.90 -5.81
C ASP A 76 -15.57 14.61 -7.05
N ASP A 77 -16.31 14.65 -8.15
CA ASP A 77 -15.92 15.30 -9.41
C ASP A 77 -15.78 16.83 -9.29
N ASN A 78 -16.39 17.44 -8.27
CA ASN A 78 -16.25 18.86 -7.94
C ASN A 78 -15.07 19.10 -6.97
N PHE A 79 -14.28 18.07 -6.67
CA PHE A 79 -13.20 18.09 -5.68
C PHE A 79 -13.67 18.40 -4.24
N SER A 80 -14.94 18.17 -3.94
CA SER A 80 -15.44 18.25 -2.57
C SER A 80 -15.05 17.01 -1.80
N LYS A 81 -14.52 17.21 -0.59
CA LYS A 81 -14.07 16.16 0.29
C LYS A 81 -15.12 15.82 1.34
N LYS A 82 -15.47 14.54 1.45
CA LYS A 82 -16.31 13.99 2.50
C LYS A 82 -15.57 12.86 3.25
N GLU A 83 -15.56 12.93 4.57
CA GLU A 83 -15.06 11.82 5.39
C GLU A 83 -16.01 10.63 5.32
N ILE A 84 -15.46 9.42 5.15
CA ILE A 84 -16.15 8.15 5.28
C ILE A 84 -15.74 7.54 6.61
N LYS A 85 -16.67 7.34 7.51
CA LYS A 85 -16.38 6.69 8.81
C LYS A 85 -16.06 5.22 8.63
N SER A 86 -15.19 4.69 9.47
CA SER A 86 -14.84 3.28 9.45
C SER A 86 -14.37 2.79 10.83
N ASN A 87 -14.29 1.48 10.97
CA ASN A 87 -13.70 0.82 12.14
C ASN A 87 -12.21 0.48 11.94
N LEU A 88 -11.52 1.03 10.92
CA LEU A 88 -10.12 0.71 10.62
C LEU A 88 -9.19 0.88 11.82
N ASN A 89 -9.37 1.97 12.57
CA ASN A 89 -8.54 2.26 13.73
C ASN A 89 -8.62 1.21 14.84
N SER A 90 -9.66 0.37 14.87
CA SER A 90 -9.75 -0.74 15.84
C SER A 90 -8.80 -1.91 15.50
N TYR A 91 -8.30 -1.97 14.26
CA TYR A 91 -7.32 -2.96 13.82
C TYR A 91 -5.89 -2.49 13.97
N PHE A 92 -5.69 -1.18 14.04
CA PHE A 92 -4.37 -0.59 14.22
C PHE A 92 -4.08 -0.55 15.72
N ASN A 93 -3.06 -1.28 16.17
CA ASN A 93 -2.77 -1.38 17.60
C ASN A 93 -2.24 -0.04 18.14
N ASN A 94 -3.18 0.81 18.59
CA ASN A 94 -2.89 2.13 19.15
C ASN A 94 -2.32 2.06 20.60
N GLU A 95 -2.32 0.87 21.22
CA GLU A 95 -1.82 0.66 22.58
C GLU A 95 -0.29 0.57 22.63
N ILE A 96 0.35 0.36 21.48
CA ILE A 96 1.80 0.39 21.38
C ILE A 96 2.26 1.83 21.52
N LYS A 97 2.69 2.21 22.71
CA LYS A 97 3.29 3.52 22.93
C LYS A 97 4.54 3.67 22.08
N LYS A 98 4.66 4.79 21.38
CA LYS A 98 5.82 5.11 20.52
C LYS A 98 7.16 4.95 21.22
N GLU A 99 7.18 5.06 22.54
CA GLU A 99 8.35 4.96 23.42
C GLU A 99 8.82 3.51 23.64
N GLU A 100 7.90 2.53 23.53
CA GLU A 100 8.18 1.11 23.74
C GLU A 100 8.72 0.44 22.45
N LEU A 101 8.33 0.98 21.31
CA LEU A 101 8.86 0.58 20.02
C LEU A 101 9.91 1.60 19.58
N PHE A 102 11.15 1.19 19.56
CA PHE A 102 12.27 1.99 19.02
C PHE A 102 12.13 2.27 17.51
N ILE A 103 10.88 2.24 16.97
CA ILE A 103 10.59 2.33 15.57
C ILE A 103 9.66 3.53 15.34
N PRO A 104 10.20 4.69 14.94
CA PRO A 104 9.41 5.91 14.71
C PRO A 104 8.41 5.80 13.53
N PHE A 105 8.35 4.66 12.84
CA PHE A 105 7.61 4.46 11.58
C PHE A 105 6.34 3.62 11.68
N ILE A 106 5.97 3.09 12.85
CA ILE A 106 4.73 2.31 13.04
C ILE A 106 3.47 3.19 13.01
N VAL A 107 3.65 4.48 12.84
CA VAL A 107 2.55 5.46 12.83
C VAL A 107 1.59 5.26 11.65
N ASN A 108 2.03 4.57 10.59
CA ASN A 108 1.28 4.42 9.36
C ASN A 108 1.13 2.95 8.97
N PRO A 109 0.15 2.22 9.53
CA PRO A 109 0.01 0.78 9.28
C PRO A 109 -0.47 0.43 7.87
N VAL A 110 -1.21 1.32 7.21
CA VAL A 110 -1.79 1.06 5.87
C VAL A 110 -0.68 0.91 4.83
N ARG A 111 -0.85 -0.06 3.92
CA ARG A 111 0.09 -0.39 2.85
C ARG A 111 -0.50 -0.31 1.46
N ASP A 112 -1.80 -0.55 1.33
CA ASP A 112 -2.52 -0.41 0.06
C ASP A 112 -4.02 -0.33 0.23
N LEU A 113 -4.70 0.15 -0.81
CA LEU A 113 -6.14 0.20 -0.95
C LEU A 113 -6.52 -0.35 -2.32
N LEU A 114 -7.52 -1.24 -2.36
CA LEU A 114 -8.11 -1.75 -3.59
C LEU A 114 -9.64 -1.66 -3.50
N TYR A 115 -10.28 -1.14 -4.53
CA TYR A 115 -11.72 -1.29 -4.74
C TYR A 115 -12.00 -2.39 -5.75
N HIS A 116 -12.76 -3.39 -5.36
CA HIS A 116 -13.18 -4.47 -6.24
C HIS A 116 -14.59 -4.96 -5.88
N ASP A 117 -15.46 -5.05 -6.89
CA ASP A 117 -16.83 -5.60 -6.82
C ASP A 117 -17.65 -5.08 -5.61
N GLY A 118 -17.64 -3.77 -5.41
CA GLY A 118 -18.41 -3.12 -4.34
C GLY A 118 -17.79 -3.19 -2.94
N PHE A 119 -16.56 -3.67 -2.83
CA PHE A 119 -15.83 -3.75 -1.57
C PHE A 119 -14.51 -2.97 -1.63
N LEU A 120 -14.12 -2.43 -0.50
CA LEU A 120 -12.77 -1.94 -0.26
C LEU A 120 -11.95 -3.02 0.44
N TYR A 121 -10.71 -3.18 -0.03
CA TYR A 121 -9.71 -4.05 0.58
C TYR A 121 -8.54 -3.18 1.04
N VAL A 122 -8.11 -3.36 2.27
CA VAL A 122 -7.02 -2.59 2.87
C VAL A 122 -5.92 -3.54 3.30
N VAL A 123 -4.74 -3.40 2.71
CA VAL A 123 -3.54 -4.09 3.18
C VAL A 123 -2.92 -3.27 4.30
N PHE A 124 -2.53 -3.92 5.38
CA PHE A 124 -1.91 -3.23 6.51
C PHE A 124 -0.89 -4.10 7.24
N LEU A 125 0.00 -3.42 7.95
CA LEU A 125 0.93 -4.03 8.89
C LEU A 125 0.16 -4.39 10.16
N ASP A 126 -0.11 -5.67 10.36
CA ASP A 126 -0.82 -6.21 11.53
C ASP A 126 0.20 -6.45 12.64
N ILE A 127 0.24 -5.53 13.60
CA ILE A 127 1.18 -5.56 14.72
C ILE A 127 0.48 -6.16 15.93
N LYS A 128 1.18 -7.05 16.64
CA LYS A 128 0.68 -7.70 17.86
C LYS A 128 1.77 -7.70 18.91
N ILE A 129 1.35 -7.58 20.17
CA ILE A 129 2.20 -7.85 21.33
C ILE A 129 1.80 -9.22 21.85
N ILE A 130 2.74 -10.18 21.84
CA ILE A 130 2.53 -11.55 22.31
C ILE A 130 3.63 -11.83 23.32
N ASN A 131 3.27 -12.03 24.60
CA ASN A 131 4.20 -12.27 25.71
C ASN A 131 5.28 -11.16 25.81
N ASP A 132 4.84 -9.90 25.78
CA ASP A 132 5.69 -8.68 25.80
C ASP A 132 6.64 -8.55 24.60
N GLU A 133 6.44 -9.33 23.54
CA GLU A 133 7.22 -9.31 22.33
C GLU A 133 6.39 -8.77 21.16
N VAL A 134 6.95 -7.82 20.43
CA VAL A 134 6.32 -7.25 19.22
C VAL A 134 6.44 -8.22 18.06
N SER A 135 5.32 -8.48 17.42
CA SER A 135 5.23 -9.37 16.26
C SER A 135 4.50 -8.66 15.11
N PHE A 136 4.90 -8.96 13.89
CA PHE A 136 4.37 -8.33 12.67
C PHE A 136 3.88 -9.36 11.67
N SER A 137 2.85 -8.97 10.90
CA SER A 137 2.41 -9.68 9.71
C SER A 137 1.80 -8.71 8.71
N SER A 138 1.67 -9.13 7.45
CA SER A 138 0.84 -8.43 6.47
C SER A 138 -0.55 -9.07 6.45
N SER A 139 -1.58 -8.29 6.71
CA SER A 139 -2.97 -8.73 6.71
C SER A 139 -3.82 -7.87 5.75
N VAL A 140 -4.98 -8.39 5.38
CA VAL A 140 -5.94 -7.67 4.52
C VAL A 140 -7.29 -7.60 5.20
N LEU A 141 -7.85 -6.41 5.26
CA LEU A 141 -9.23 -6.18 5.65
C LEU A 141 -10.12 -6.01 4.43
N LYS A 142 -11.39 -6.37 4.54
CA LYS A 142 -12.44 -6.19 3.54
C LYS A 142 -13.64 -5.54 4.17
N GLY A 143 -14.18 -4.50 3.53
CA GLY A 143 -15.44 -3.86 3.94
C GLY A 143 -16.32 -3.56 2.74
N LYS A 144 -17.65 -3.76 2.88
CA LYS A 144 -18.58 -3.37 1.83
C LYS A 144 -18.57 -1.84 1.71
N PHE A 145 -18.28 -1.33 0.51
CA PHE A 145 -18.22 0.09 0.30
C PHE A 145 -19.59 0.75 0.51
N ASN A 146 -19.58 1.79 1.31
CA ASN A 146 -20.71 2.69 1.53
C ASN A 146 -20.15 4.12 1.65
N PHE A 147 -20.88 5.09 1.13
CA PHE A 147 -20.47 6.51 1.13
C PHE A 147 -20.43 7.16 2.52
N ASP A 148 -20.99 6.53 3.54
CA ASP A 148 -21.08 7.08 4.90
C ASP A 148 -20.25 6.31 5.93
N TYR A 149 -20.25 4.97 5.82
CA TYR A 149 -19.55 4.10 6.78
C TYR A 149 -19.13 2.78 6.15
N VAL A 150 -17.89 2.34 6.44
CA VAL A 150 -17.37 1.03 6.02
C VAL A 150 -16.99 0.20 7.24
N ASP A 151 -17.66 -0.95 7.43
CA ASP A 151 -17.34 -1.94 8.45
C ASP A 151 -16.37 -2.97 7.87
N PHE A 152 -15.11 -2.85 8.26
CA PHE A 152 -14.05 -3.76 7.82
C PHE A 152 -13.99 -5.00 8.71
N LYS A 153 -13.65 -6.14 8.08
CA LYS A 153 -13.35 -7.43 8.72
C LYS A 153 -12.14 -8.06 8.05
N TYR A 154 -11.44 -8.94 8.77
CA TYR A 154 -10.34 -9.68 8.16
C TYR A 154 -10.80 -10.45 6.93
N PHE A 155 -10.12 -10.24 5.84
CA PHE A 155 -10.21 -11.01 4.60
C PHE A 155 -9.05 -12.01 4.50
N PHE A 156 -7.86 -11.57 4.92
CA PHE A 156 -6.68 -12.41 5.03
C PHE A 156 -5.92 -12.05 6.31
N LYS A 157 -5.62 -13.08 7.10
CA LYS A 157 -4.92 -12.98 8.37
C LYS A 157 -4.03 -14.21 8.54
N PRO A 158 -2.83 -14.21 7.96
CA PRO A 158 -1.94 -15.36 8.01
C PRO A 158 -1.46 -15.62 9.43
N ASN A 159 -1.15 -16.90 9.71
CA ASN A 159 -0.60 -17.30 11.00
C ASN A 159 0.90 -17.00 11.12
N SER A 160 1.57 -16.69 10.01
CA SER A 160 3.00 -16.32 9.98
C SER A 160 3.20 -14.94 10.61
N LEU A 161 4.01 -14.89 11.65
CA LEU A 161 4.42 -13.68 12.35
C LEU A 161 5.95 -13.64 12.39
N VAL A 162 6.52 -12.44 12.20
CA VAL A 162 7.93 -12.18 12.53
C VAL A 162 7.94 -11.52 13.89
N LYS A 163 8.75 -12.03 14.78
CA LYS A 163 9.01 -11.43 16.08
C LYS A 163 10.26 -10.56 16.01
N GLU A 164 10.28 -9.49 16.79
CA GLU A 164 11.44 -8.60 16.86
C GLU A 164 12.72 -9.32 17.30
N THR A 165 12.57 -10.39 18.08
CA THR A 165 13.69 -11.19 18.61
C THR A 165 14.13 -12.33 17.69
N ASP A 166 13.35 -12.68 16.65
CA ASP A 166 13.65 -13.84 15.79
C ASP A 166 14.81 -13.60 14.81
N SER A 167 15.36 -12.39 14.76
CA SER A 167 16.38 -12.06 13.78
C SER A 167 17.62 -11.39 14.38
N ASN A 168 18.78 -11.68 13.78
CA ASN A 168 19.99 -10.92 14.02
C ASN A 168 19.93 -9.49 13.44
N PHE A 169 18.86 -9.18 12.71
CA PHE A 169 18.61 -7.88 12.10
C PHE A 169 17.35 -7.29 12.70
N ARG A 170 17.41 -6.02 13.02
CA ARG A 170 16.27 -5.24 13.47
C ARG A 170 15.18 -5.28 12.40
N ILE A 171 13.94 -5.59 12.79
CA ILE A 171 12.79 -5.51 11.88
C ILE A 171 12.67 -4.06 11.38
N ASP A 172 12.65 -3.90 10.06
CA ASP A 172 12.48 -2.61 9.44
C ASP A 172 11.06 -2.48 8.83
N PRO A 173 10.11 -1.87 9.55
CA PRO A 173 8.76 -1.65 9.06
C PRO A 173 8.70 -0.61 7.93
N THR A 174 9.82 0.08 7.62
CA THR A 174 9.94 0.97 6.47
C THR A 174 10.07 0.21 5.15
N HIS A 175 10.38 -1.10 5.19
CA HIS A 175 10.13 -2.00 4.09
C HIS A 175 8.60 -2.16 3.97
N GLY A 176 7.97 -1.08 3.53
CA GLY A 176 6.54 -0.86 3.58
C GLY A 176 5.81 -1.36 2.35
N GLY A 177 6.37 -2.30 1.59
CA GLY A 177 5.68 -3.01 0.52
C GLY A 177 4.39 -3.66 1.03
N GLY A 178 3.59 -4.20 0.16
CA GLY A 178 2.30 -4.78 0.52
C GLY A 178 1.23 -4.23 -0.40
N ARG A 179 1.27 -4.64 -1.67
CA ARG A 179 0.29 -4.25 -2.68
C ARG A 179 -0.67 -5.39 -2.93
N ILE A 180 -1.91 -5.05 -3.26
CA ILE A 180 -2.96 -6.02 -3.57
C ILE A 180 -3.49 -5.80 -4.97
N VAL A 181 -3.67 -6.90 -5.71
CA VAL A 181 -4.28 -6.89 -7.04
C VAL A 181 -5.23 -8.06 -7.20
N VAL A 182 -6.12 -7.96 -8.19
CA VAL A 182 -7.07 -9.03 -8.57
C VAL A 182 -6.84 -9.41 -10.01
N ASP A 183 -6.77 -10.73 -10.28
CA ASP A 183 -6.66 -11.25 -11.64
C ASP A 183 -8.02 -11.29 -12.38
N LYS A 184 -8.00 -11.71 -13.64
CA LYS A 184 -9.20 -11.85 -14.47
C LYS A 184 -10.20 -12.91 -13.97
N ASN A 185 -9.79 -13.79 -13.06
CA ASN A 185 -10.60 -14.86 -12.49
C ASN A 185 -11.10 -14.51 -11.07
N ASN A 186 -10.92 -13.26 -10.64
CA ASN A 186 -11.23 -12.76 -9.29
C ASN A 186 -10.40 -13.42 -8.18
N ASN A 187 -9.20 -13.90 -8.49
CA ASN A 187 -8.25 -14.30 -7.46
C ASN A 187 -7.49 -13.08 -6.95
N PHE A 188 -7.29 -13.01 -5.63
CA PHE A 188 -6.59 -11.93 -4.95
C PHE A 188 -5.13 -12.30 -4.71
N PHE A 189 -4.24 -11.39 -5.05
CA PHE A 189 -2.80 -11.54 -4.85
C PHE A 189 -2.27 -10.38 -4.03
N ILE A 190 -1.33 -10.70 -3.14
CA ILE A 190 -0.67 -9.72 -2.28
C ILE A 190 0.85 -9.90 -2.38
N SER A 191 1.58 -8.79 -2.50
CA SER A 191 3.02 -8.78 -2.29
C SER A 191 3.31 -8.52 -0.82
N VAL A 192 4.22 -9.26 -0.23
CA VAL A 192 4.61 -9.14 1.18
C VAL A 192 6.09 -8.83 1.25
N PRO A 193 6.51 -7.74 1.92
CA PRO A 193 7.94 -7.41 2.05
C PRO A 193 8.68 -8.36 2.99
N ASP A 194 9.98 -8.28 2.98
CA ASP A 194 10.86 -9.09 3.82
C ASP A 194 10.98 -8.57 5.27
N TYR A 195 10.62 -7.31 5.51
CA TYR A 195 10.82 -6.62 6.79
C TYR A 195 12.27 -6.73 7.31
N SER A 196 13.25 -6.79 6.40
CA SER A 196 14.68 -7.04 6.69
C SER A 196 15.00 -8.46 7.20
N GLN A 197 14.12 -9.44 6.98
CA GLN A 197 14.32 -10.84 7.35
C GLN A 197 14.91 -11.62 6.18
N LEU A 198 16.17 -11.33 5.82
CA LEU A 198 16.81 -11.85 4.62
C LEU A 198 16.84 -13.39 4.54
N ASP A 199 16.96 -14.06 5.69
CA ASP A 199 16.99 -15.53 5.75
C ASP A 199 15.62 -16.16 5.42
N MET A 200 14.53 -15.38 5.51
CA MET A 200 13.16 -15.86 5.26
C MET A 200 12.75 -15.77 3.79
N VAL A 201 13.38 -14.91 2.99
CA VAL A 201 12.90 -14.58 1.63
C VAL A 201 12.95 -15.78 0.68
N GLN A 202 13.87 -16.71 0.87
CA GLN A 202 14.01 -17.91 0.05
C GLN A 202 13.28 -19.15 0.62
N SER A 203 12.87 -19.13 1.91
CA SER A 203 12.10 -20.21 2.50
C SER A 203 10.65 -20.19 2.03
N ARG A 204 10.03 -21.35 1.87
CA ARG A 204 8.60 -21.49 1.53
C ARG A 204 7.70 -21.68 2.76
N ASP A 205 8.26 -21.62 3.96
CA ASP A 205 7.54 -21.89 5.21
C ASP A 205 6.94 -20.63 5.85
N ASN A 206 7.07 -19.48 5.17
CA ASN A 206 6.61 -18.19 5.64
C ASN A 206 6.12 -17.30 4.50
N ILE A 207 5.51 -16.16 4.85
CA ILE A 207 4.95 -15.20 3.87
C ILE A 207 5.94 -14.09 3.47
N PHE A 208 7.08 -13.93 4.14
CA PHE A 208 7.95 -12.77 4.02
C PHE A 208 8.79 -12.82 2.74
N GLY A 209 8.85 -11.70 2.02
CA GLY A 209 9.52 -11.62 0.72
C GLY A 209 8.83 -12.47 -0.36
N LYS A 210 7.49 -12.46 -0.42
CA LYS A 210 6.70 -13.32 -1.30
C LYS A 210 5.63 -12.55 -2.06
N VAL A 211 5.23 -13.10 -3.21
CA VAL A 211 3.92 -12.85 -3.81
C VAL A 211 3.03 -14.04 -3.50
N LEU A 212 1.89 -13.77 -2.90
CA LEU A 212 0.92 -14.77 -2.44
C LEU A 212 -0.39 -14.64 -3.19
N GLN A 213 -1.02 -15.77 -3.51
CA GLN A 213 -2.44 -15.85 -3.86
C GLN A 213 -3.22 -16.18 -2.59
N ILE A 214 -4.17 -15.34 -2.21
CA ILE A 214 -5.04 -15.55 -1.04
C ILE A 214 -6.06 -16.64 -1.38
N GLN A 215 -6.13 -17.68 -0.55
CA GLN A 215 -7.05 -18.81 -0.72
C GLN A 215 -8.21 -18.74 0.27
N SER A 216 -7.94 -18.35 1.49
CA SER A 216 -8.93 -18.20 2.56
C SER A 216 -8.44 -17.19 3.60
N LEU A 217 -9.10 -17.13 4.75
CA LEU A 217 -8.70 -16.24 5.85
C LEU A 217 -7.24 -16.44 6.27
N THR A 218 -6.77 -17.68 6.32
CA THR A 218 -5.42 -18.03 6.80
C THR A 218 -4.54 -18.70 5.74
N ASP A 219 -5.17 -19.22 4.66
CA ASP A 219 -4.46 -20.03 3.68
C ASP A 219 -4.06 -19.23 2.44
N TYR A 220 -2.93 -19.58 1.88
CA TYR A 220 -2.36 -18.94 0.70
C TYR A 220 -1.53 -19.91 -0.13
N LYS A 221 -1.35 -19.57 -1.41
CA LYS A 221 -0.40 -20.22 -2.31
C LYS A 221 0.74 -19.25 -2.60
N ILE A 222 1.99 -19.68 -2.45
CA ILE A 222 3.16 -18.88 -2.82
C ILE A 222 3.31 -18.93 -4.35
N ILE A 223 3.31 -17.75 -4.97
CA ILE A 223 3.47 -17.57 -6.42
C ILE A 223 4.91 -17.22 -6.76
N SER A 224 5.53 -16.32 -5.99
CA SER A 224 6.92 -15.92 -6.17
C SER A 224 7.61 -15.74 -4.82
N ILE A 225 8.93 -15.89 -4.79
CA ILE A 225 9.79 -15.77 -3.61
C ILE A 225 10.99 -14.89 -3.92
N GLY A 226 11.68 -14.40 -2.89
CA GLY A 226 12.91 -13.65 -3.02
C GLY A 226 12.74 -12.14 -3.08
N HIS A 227 11.50 -11.64 -2.85
CA HIS A 227 11.19 -10.22 -2.87
C HIS A 227 11.67 -9.52 -1.60
N ARG A 228 12.13 -8.28 -1.75
CA ARG A 228 12.62 -7.48 -0.63
C ARG A 228 11.60 -6.45 -0.17
N ASN A 229 11.32 -5.46 -0.99
CA ASN A 229 10.43 -4.34 -0.63
C ASN A 229 9.58 -3.91 -1.84
N PRO A 230 8.56 -4.71 -2.18
CA PRO A 230 7.69 -4.46 -3.33
C PRO A 230 6.83 -3.22 -3.11
N GLN A 231 7.04 -2.18 -3.94
CA GLN A 231 6.33 -0.89 -3.86
C GLN A 231 5.29 -0.70 -4.95
N GLY A 232 5.41 -1.40 -6.06
CA GLY A 232 4.44 -1.43 -7.15
C GLY A 232 4.03 -2.85 -7.46
N PHE A 233 2.72 -3.08 -7.71
CA PHE A 233 2.20 -4.37 -8.11
C PHE A 233 1.00 -4.16 -9.03
N PHE A 234 1.05 -4.70 -10.23
CA PHE A 234 0.04 -4.51 -11.27
C PHE A 234 -0.22 -5.84 -12.01
N TYR A 235 -1.47 -6.08 -12.34
CA TYR A 235 -1.87 -7.21 -13.17
C TYR A 235 -2.20 -6.76 -14.59
N ASP A 236 -1.43 -7.25 -15.57
CA ASP A 236 -1.69 -7.06 -17.00
C ASP A 236 -2.66 -8.16 -17.47
N LYS A 237 -3.91 -7.76 -17.66
CA LYS A 237 -5.01 -8.65 -18.08
C LYS A 237 -4.79 -9.28 -19.46
N GLU A 238 -4.16 -8.54 -20.37
CA GLU A 238 -3.98 -8.99 -21.76
C GLU A 238 -2.90 -10.05 -21.86
N LYS A 239 -1.83 -9.88 -21.09
CA LYS A 239 -0.68 -10.78 -21.08
C LYS A 239 -0.76 -11.87 -20.01
N ASP A 240 -1.72 -11.76 -19.10
CA ASP A 240 -1.87 -12.66 -17.95
C ASP A 240 -0.58 -12.79 -17.13
N ILE A 241 -0.02 -11.62 -16.75
CA ILE A 241 1.19 -11.54 -15.95
C ILE A 241 1.04 -10.47 -14.87
N PHE A 242 1.75 -10.63 -13.78
CA PHE A 242 1.97 -9.57 -12.82
C PHE A 242 3.28 -8.83 -13.13
N ILE A 243 3.25 -7.52 -12.95
CA ILE A 243 4.42 -6.63 -12.99
C ILE A 243 4.59 -6.09 -11.60
N GLU A 244 5.73 -6.33 -11.02
CA GLU A 244 6.07 -5.90 -9.67
C GLU A 244 7.34 -5.05 -9.73
N SER A 245 7.40 -3.96 -8.96
CA SER A 245 8.60 -3.16 -8.79
C SER A 245 8.98 -3.09 -7.33
N GLU A 246 10.26 -3.27 -7.04
CA GLU A 246 10.75 -3.31 -5.67
C GLU A 246 12.08 -2.56 -5.46
N HIS A 247 12.26 -2.08 -4.23
CA HIS A 247 13.55 -1.60 -3.78
C HIS A 247 14.44 -2.76 -3.41
N GLY A 248 15.53 -2.90 -4.15
CA GLY A 248 16.62 -3.83 -3.84
C GLY A 248 17.63 -3.25 -2.85
N PRO A 249 18.61 -4.02 -2.44
CA PRO A 249 19.73 -3.55 -1.63
C PRO A 249 20.71 -2.75 -2.47
N SER A 250 21.09 -1.55 -2.02
CA SER A 250 22.23 -0.77 -2.54
C SER A 250 22.30 -0.65 -4.07
N GLY A 251 21.19 -0.31 -4.73
CA GLY A 251 21.12 -0.14 -6.18
C GLY A 251 20.64 -1.38 -6.94
N GLY A 252 20.07 -2.36 -6.24
CA GLY A 252 19.45 -3.55 -6.82
C GLY A 252 17.93 -3.41 -7.00
N ASP A 253 17.42 -2.20 -7.33
CA ASP A 253 16.00 -2.01 -7.63
C ASP A 253 15.61 -2.80 -8.88
N GLU A 254 14.46 -3.48 -8.83
CA GLU A 254 14.05 -4.45 -9.83
C GLU A 254 12.65 -4.18 -10.36
N ILE A 255 12.40 -4.67 -11.58
CA ILE A 255 11.07 -4.84 -12.14
C ILE A 255 10.90 -6.31 -12.48
N ASN A 256 10.03 -6.98 -11.77
CA ASN A 256 9.80 -8.41 -11.86
C ASN A 256 8.55 -8.73 -12.70
N LEU A 257 8.67 -9.71 -13.61
CA LEU A 257 7.56 -10.27 -14.35
C LEU A 257 7.20 -11.63 -13.75
N ILE A 258 6.01 -11.73 -13.16
CA ILE A 258 5.59 -12.91 -12.42
C ILE A 258 4.38 -13.51 -13.14
N LYS A 259 4.41 -14.83 -13.37
CA LYS A 259 3.26 -15.57 -13.92
C LYS A 259 2.39 -16.08 -12.77
N PRO A 260 1.04 -16.00 -12.91
CA PRO A 260 0.09 -16.56 -11.95
C PRO A 260 0.27 -18.04 -11.66
#